data_fb709a6724507a49217231dbc9be728d
#
_entry.id   fb709a6724507a49217231dbc9be728d
#
_cell.length_a   1.000
_cell.length_b   1.000
_cell.length_c   1.000
_cell.angle_alpha   90.00
_cell.angle_beta   90.00
_cell.angle_gamma   90.00
#
_symmetry.space_group_name_H-M   'P 1'
#
loop_
_entity.id
_entity.type
_entity.pdbx_description
1 polymer ?
#
loop_
_entity_poly.entity_id
_entity_poly.type
_entity_poly.pdbx_seq_one_letter_code
_entity_poly.pdbx_strand_id
1 'polypeptide(L)'
;RDRHCIMAKHGDHPELPEVVESLLDDDVHTLFLKADCPPRVKRGNIGELKLVEVDEHDGKWDTIRMEALQEELVDLAEQNKHRSDCFLEIDRKGCQVVQLGDLRIACAWPPFADAREITIVRPVAKLSISDYELDERLIERLSNHHRGVFICGRPGSGKTTLAQAIAEYLDNDLGTMVKTMEAPRDLQLADRITQYAPLEGDLEKTAEIIFLVRPDFVIFDEVRRARDF
;
A
#
# COMPACT_ATOMS: atom_id res chain seq x y z
N ARG A 1 -20.84 -14.00 16.92
CA ARG A 1 -20.42 -14.78 15.72
C ARG A 1 -19.02 -14.35 15.44
N ASP A 2 -18.08 -15.28 15.64
CA ASP A 2 -16.66 -15.04 15.49
C ASP A 2 -16.37 -14.63 14.04
N ARG A 3 -16.01 -13.37 13.85
CA ARG A 3 -15.49 -12.89 12.56
C ARG A 3 -14.09 -13.47 12.43
N HIS A 4 -13.96 -14.56 11.69
CA HIS A 4 -12.66 -14.99 11.21
C HIS A 4 -12.21 -13.96 10.17
N CYS A 5 -11.51 -12.91 10.65
CA CYS A 5 -10.66 -12.13 9.79
C CYS A 5 -9.58 -13.10 9.29
N ILE A 6 -9.62 -13.45 8.02
CA ILE A 6 -8.57 -14.24 7.40
C ILE A 6 -7.37 -13.30 7.38
N MET A 7 -6.48 -13.45 8.36
CA MET A 7 -5.15 -12.85 8.27
C MET A 7 -4.53 -13.32 6.96
N ALA A 8 -4.04 -12.40 6.16
CA ALA A 8 -3.22 -12.75 5.01
C ALA A 8 -2.14 -13.71 5.53
N LYS A 9 -2.07 -14.90 4.95
CA LYS A 9 -0.95 -15.83 5.19
C LYS A 9 0.33 -15.07 4.87
N HIS A 10 1.43 -15.42 5.56
CA HIS A 10 2.78 -14.88 5.33
C HIS A 10 2.94 -14.29 3.95
N GLY A 11 3.25 -12.97 3.92
CA GLY A 11 3.11 -12.15 2.74
C GLY A 11 3.82 -12.71 1.52
N ASP A 12 3.26 -12.47 0.36
CA ASP A 12 3.88 -12.83 -0.93
C ASP A 12 4.96 -11.79 -1.28
N HIS A 13 6.02 -11.76 -0.50
CA HIS A 13 7.19 -10.89 -0.71
C HIS A 13 8.46 -11.72 -0.89
N PRO A 14 9.51 -11.16 -1.54
CA PRO A 14 10.84 -11.76 -1.58
C PRO A 14 11.38 -11.98 -0.16
N GLU A 15 12.33 -12.92 -0.02
CA GLU A 15 13.03 -13.16 1.26
C GLU A 15 13.68 -11.85 1.75
N LEU A 16 13.26 -11.40 2.92
CA LEU A 16 13.72 -10.15 3.51
C LEU A 16 15.03 -10.35 4.27
N PRO A 17 15.77 -9.28 4.56
CA PRO A 17 16.87 -9.33 5.51
C PRO A 17 16.41 -9.93 6.86
N GLU A 18 17.18 -10.86 7.40
CA GLU A 18 16.83 -11.61 8.64
C GLU A 18 16.40 -10.68 9.78
N VAL A 19 17.03 -9.53 9.90
CA VAL A 19 16.70 -8.52 10.91
C VAL A 19 15.31 -7.92 10.71
N VAL A 20 14.86 -7.76 9.47
CA VAL A 20 13.51 -7.26 9.17
C VAL A 20 12.48 -8.34 9.43
N GLU A 21 12.76 -9.57 9.01
CA GLU A 21 11.89 -10.72 9.27
C GLU A 21 11.68 -10.95 10.76
N SER A 22 12.73 -10.83 11.57
CA SER A 22 12.65 -11.01 13.03
C SER A 22 11.78 -9.96 13.72
N LEU A 23 11.62 -8.78 13.12
CA LEU A 23 10.83 -7.65 13.66
C LEU A 23 9.40 -7.60 13.08
N LEU A 24 9.14 -8.31 11.98
CA LEU A 24 7.84 -8.38 11.29
C LEU A 24 7.10 -9.67 11.60
N ASP A 25 6.88 -9.96 12.88
CA ASP A 25 6.01 -11.05 13.32
C ASP A 25 4.62 -10.99 12.68
N ASP A 26 3.86 -12.08 12.74
CA ASP A 26 2.53 -12.21 12.12
C ASP A 26 1.51 -11.14 12.57
N ASP A 27 1.64 -10.64 13.80
CA ASP A 27 0.76 -9.61 14.37
C ASP A 27 1.28 -8.18 14.19
N VAL A 28 2.46 -8.00 13.54
CA VAL A 28 3.05 -6.69 13.26
C VAL A 28 2.58 -6.16 11.91
N HIS A 29 1.95 -5.00 11.93
CA HIS A 29 1.44 -4.32 10.73
C HIS A 29 2.37 -3.22 10.22
N THR A 30 3.15 -2.64 11.12
CA THR A 30 4.08 -1.58 10.72
C THR A 30 5.32 -1.65 11.60
N LEU A 31 6.48 -1.62 10.98
CA LEU A 31 7.78 -1.48 11.62
C LEU A 31 8.30 -0.07 11.37
N PHE A 32 8.75 0.59 12.43
CA PHE A 32 9.36 1.92 12.39
C PHE A 32 10.79 1.84 12.90
N LEU A 33 11.74 2.16 12.05
CA LEU A 33 13.15 2.32 12.39
C LEU A 33 13.51 3.79 12.23
N LYS A 34 14.17 4.37 13.22
CA LYS A 34 14.73 5.73 13.14
C LYS A 34 16.14 5.71 13.72
N ALA A 35 17.05 6.43 13.07
CA ALA A 35 18.44 6.51 13.50
C ALA A 35 18.56 6.90 14.98
N ASP A 36 19.43 6.18 15.70
CA ASP A 36 19.72 6.34 17.13
C ASP A 36 18.53 6.11 18.09
N CYS A 37 17.43 5.55 17.58
CA CYS A 37 16.25 5.20 18.36
C CYS A 37 16.05 3.67 18.39
N PRO A 38 15.38 3.13 19.42
CA PRO A 38 14.93 1.74 19.42
C PRO A 38 13.84 1.55 18.37
N PRO A 39 13.74 0.35 17.76
CA PRO A 39 12.67 -0.01 16.85
C PRO A 39 11.30 0.10 17.52
N ARG A 40 10.29 0.46 16.76
CA ARG A 40 8.91 0.48 17.22
C ARG A 40 8.03 -0.26 16.21
N VAL A 41 7.05 -0.98 16.71
CA VAL A 41 6.11 -1.73 15.88
C VAL A 41 4.67 -1.35 16.22
N LYS A 42 3.81 -1.33 15.21
CA LYS A 42 2.37 -1.38 15.40
C LYS A 42 1.91 -2.81 15.28
N ARG A 43 1.30 -3.35 16.34
CA ARG A 43 0.79 -4.72 16.40
C ARG A 43 -0.60 -4.80 17.01
N GLY A 44 -1.27 -5.89 16.76
CA GLY A 44 -2.60 -6.21 17.28
C GLY A 44 -3.67 -6.34 16.21
N ASN A 45 -4.92 -6.50 16.61
CA ASN A 45 -6.05 -6.65 15.70
C ASN A 45 -6.45 -5.32 15.05
N ILE A 46 -7.11 -5.40 13.89
CA ILE A 46 -7.66 -4.25 13.18
C ILE A 46 -8.60 -3.47 14.12
N GLY A 47 -8.34 -2.15 14.23
CA GLY A 47 -9.09 -1.25 15.12
C GLY A 47 -8.51 -1.13 16.53
N GLU A 48 -7.59 -2.00 16.95
CA GLU A 48 -6.94 -2.00 18.27
C GLU A 48 -5.40 -1.98 18.19
N LEU A 49 -4.84 -1.49 17.09
CA LEU A 49 -3.40 -1.44 16.88
C LEU A 49 -2.71 -0.59 17.94
N LYS A 50 -1.69 -1.14 18.57
CA LYS A 50 -0.86 -0.47 19.57
C LYS A 50 0.55 -0.27 19.05
N LEU A 51 1.11 0.90 19.31
CA LEU A 51 2.52 1.19 19.06
C LEU A 51 3.33 0.71 20.27
N VAL A 52 4.28 -0.18 20.04
CA VAL A 52 5.13 -0.79 21.08
C VAL A 52 6.58 -0.61 20.68
N GLU A 53 7.43 -0.28 21.64
CA GLU A 53 8.87 -0.29 21.48
C GLU A 53 9.37 -1.73 21.60
N VAL A 54 10.29 -2.13 20.72
CA VAL A 54 10.88 -3.46 20.75
C VAL A 54 12.23 -3.37 21.46
N ASP A 55 12.33 -4.06 22.59
CA ASP A 55 13.60 -4.24 23.28
C ASP A 55 14.48 -5.21 22.48
N GLU A 56 15.36 -4.68 21.67
CA GLU A 56 16.30 -5.50 20.90
C GLU A 56 17.60 -5.76 21.66
N HIS A 57 18.07 -6.98 21.57
CA HIS A 57 19.38 -7.39 22.08
C HIS A 57 20.55 -6.71 21.35
N ASP A 58 20.33 -6.15 20.16
CA ASP A 58 21.34 -5.55 19.28
C ASP A 58 21.49 -4.03 19.37
N GLY A 59 20.75 -3.39 20.25
CA GLY A 59 20.89 -1.94 20.49
C GLY A 59 20.22 -1.04 19.44
N LYS A 60 20.60 0.23 19.47
CA LYS A 60 20.04 1.26 18.58
C LYS A 60 20.56 1.10 17.14
N TRP A 61 19.70 1.46 16.21
CA TRP A 61 20.03 1.53 14.80
C TRP A 61 20.81 2.81 14.51
N ASP A 62 22.09 2.71 14.18
CA ASP A 62 22.86 3.86 13.72
C ASP A 62 22.57 4.17 12.24
N THR A 63 23.01 5.33 11.79
CA THR A 63 22.80 5.78 10.42
C THR A 63 23.42 4.85 9.39
N ILE A 64 24.58 4.24 9.68
CA ILE A 64 25.31 3.35 8.76
C ILE A 64 24.53 2.05 8.55
N ARG A 65 24.07 1.44 9.64
CA ARG A 65 23.24 0.23 9.59
C ARG A 65 21.94 0.45 8.83
N MET A 66 21.29 1.59 9.04
CA MET A 66 20.08 1.96 8.34
C MET A 66 20.30 2.26 6.86
N GLU A 67 21.45 2.83 6.50
CA GLU A 67 21.82 3.06 5.10
C GLU A 67 22.04 1.74 4.37
N ALA A 68 22.78 0.82 4.98
CA ALA A 68 22.99 -0.52 4.44
C ALA A 68 21.67 -1.27 4.25
N LEU A 69 20.77 -1.23 5.23
CA LEU A 69 19.45 -1.86 5.12
C LEU A 69 18.63 -1.23 3.99
N GLN A 70 18.63 0.10 3.86
CA GLN A 70 17.92 0.77 2.77
C GLN A 70 18.43 0.32 1.39
N GLU A 71 19.74 0.27 1.20
CA GLU A 71 20.37 -0.21 -0.05
C GLU A 71 19.96 -1.65 -0.34
N GLU A 72 20.02 -2.53 0.65
CA GLU A 72 19.60 -3.92 0.51
C GLU A 72 18.14 -4.06 0.10
N LEU A 73 17.23 -3.29 0.68
CA LEU A 73 15.80 -3.31 0.34
C LEU A 73 15.53 -2.77 -1.08
N VAL A 74 16.27 -1.77 -1.53
CA VAL A 74 16.20 -1.26 -2.90
C VAL A 74 16.74 -2.31 -3.88
N ASP A 75 17.86 -2.92 -3.57
CA ASP A 75 18.48 -3.96 -4.40
C ASP A 75 17.55 -5.19 -4.53
N LEU A 76 16.85 -5.56 -3.46
CA LEU A 76 15.84 -6.62 -3.50
C LEU A 76 14.71 -6.30 -4.49
N ALA A 77 14.23 -5.06 -4.54
CA ALA A 77 13.22 -4.67 -5.51
C ALA A 77 13.76 -4.76 -6.95
N GLU A 78 14.97 -4.28 -7.20
CA GLU A 78 15.61 -4.36 -8.51
C GLU A 78 15.87 -5.81 -8.98
N GLN A 79 16.31 -6.68 -8.07
CA GLN A 79 16.52 -8.10 -8.36
C GLN A 79 15.21 -8.83 -8.68
N ASN A 80 14.09 -8.39 -8.11
CA ASN A 80 12.77 -8.97 -8.28
C ASN A 80 11.86 -8.16 -9.23
N LYS A 81 12.40 -7.24 -10.04
CA LYS A 81 11.63 -6.41 -10.99
C LYS A 81 10.88 -7.18 -12.09
N HIS A 82 11.10 -8.48 -12.20
CA HIS A 82 10.29 -9.35 -13.05
C HIS A 82 8.89 -9.61 -12.46
N ARG A 83 8.69 -9.34 -11.17
CA ARG A 83 7.40 -9.36 -10.49
C ARG A 83 6.73 -7.99 -10.63
N SER A 84 5.43 -7.97 -10.87
CA SER A 84 4.63 -6.73 -10.97
C SER A 84 4.52 -5.96 -9.64
N ASP A 85 4.71 -6.67 -8.52
CA ASP A 85 4.61 -6.19 -7.15
C ASP A 85 5.96 -5.84 -6.50
N CYS A 86 7.06 -5.82 -7.26
CA CYS A 86 8.39 -5.46 -6.77
C CYS A 86 8.98 -4.34 -7.63
N PHE A 87 9.06 -3.12 -7.08
CA PHE A 87 9.55 -1.95 -7.80
C PHE A 87 9.90 -0.78 -6.88
N LEU A 88 10.71 0.13 -7.38
CA LEU A 88 11.00 1.42 -6.76
C LEU A 88 9.95 2.43 -7.25
N GLU A 89 9.02 2.81 -6.37
CA GLU A 89 7.90 3.70 -6.69
C GLU A 89 8.30 5.17 -6.69
N ILE A 90 9.08 5.56 -5.70
CA ILE A 90 9.57 6.94 -5.56
C ILE A 90 11.08 6.88 -5.33
N ASP A 91 11.82 7.63 -6.14
CA ASP A 91 13.23 7.88 -5.95
C ASP A 91 13.49 9.39 -6.06
N ARG A 92 13.70 10.03 -4.93
CA ARG A 92 13.95 11.47 -4.83
C ARG A 92 15.01 11.73 -3.77
N LYS A 93 15.69 12.87 -3.93
CA LYS A 93 16.66 13.32 -2.94
C LYS A 93 16.02 13.40 -1.54
N GLY A 94 16.47 12.54 -0.64
CA GLY A 94 15.98 12.48 0.75
C GLY A 94 14.80 11.55 0.99
N CYS A 95 14.26 10.89 -0.05
CA CYS A 95 13.12 10.00 0.10
C CYS A 95 13.09 8.93 -0.99
N GLN A 96 12.87 7.67 -0.58
CA GLN A 96 12.57 6.56 -1.48
C GLN A 96 11.35 5.80 -0.97
N VAL A 97 10.54 5.28 -1.90
CA VAL A 97 9.44 4.36 -1.57
C VAL A 97 9.59 3.12 -2.43
N VAL A 98 9.68 1.97 -1.78
CA VAL A 98 9.88 0.67 -2.41
C VAL A 98 8.66 -0.20 -2.15
N GLN A 99 8.20 -0.90 -3.16
CA GLN A 99 7.24 -1.98 -3.04
C GLN A 99 7.97 -3.33 -3.14
N LEU A 100 7.77 -4.20 -2.17
CA LEU A 100 8.30 -5.58 -2.15
C LEU A 100 7.16 -6.54 -1.83
N GLY A 101 6.53 -7.08 -2.88
CA GLY A 101 5.34 -7.90 -2.72
C GLY A 101 4.21 -7.09 -2.06
N ASP A 102 3.71 -7.57 -0.95
CA ASP A 102 2.68 -6.89 -0.16
C ASP A 102 3.24 -5.78 0.75
N LEU A 103 4.56 -5.68 0.92
CA LEU A 103 5.18 -4.70 1.81
C LEU A 103 5.46 -3.38 1.11
N ARG A 104 5.05 -2.28 1.75
CA ARG A 104 5.49 -0.93 1.38
C ARG A 104 6.56 -0.46 2.32
N ILE A 105 7.65 0.03 1.77
CA ILE A 105 8.81 0.51 2.49
C ILE A 105 9.04 1.97 2.12
N ALA A 106 8.93 2.87 3.10
CA ALA A 106 9.23 4.29 2.94
C ALA A 106 10.52 4.61 3.68
N CYS A 107 11.50 5.12 2.95
CA CYS A 107 12.79 5.57 3.46
C CYS A 107 12.86 7.09 3.36
N ALA A 108 13.27 7.75 4.43
CA ALA A 108 13.47 9.19 4.47
C ALA A 108 14.81 9.53 5.15
N TRP A 109 15.48 10.58 4.67
CA TRP A 109 16.75 11.05 5.24
C TRP A 109 16.95 12.55 4.99
N PRO A 110 17.91 13.21 5.66
CA PRO A 110 18.21 14.64 5.43
C PRO A 110 18.53 14.97 3.96
N PRO A 111 18.08 16.11 3.42
CA PRO A 111 17.41 17.20 4.11
C PRO A 111 15.87 17.07 4.17
N PHE A 112 15.27 15.99 3.66
CA PHE A 112 13.83 15.79 3.65
C PHE A 112 13.30 15.47 5.05
N ALA A 113 14.01 14.63 5.81
CA ALA A 113 13.71 14.30 7.22
C ALA A 113 14.81 14.85 8.15
N ASP A 114 14.56 14.90 9.44
CA ASP A 114 15.52 15.32 10.47
C ASP A 114 16.62 14.27 10.73
N ALA A 115 16.28 13.01 10.52
CA ALA A 115 17.17 11.86 10.65
C ALA A 115 16.79 10.79 9.62
N ARG A 116 17.61 9.75 9.46
CA ARG A 116 17.26 8.61 8.64
C ARG A 116 16.15 7.80 9.31
N GLU A 117 15.12 7.48 8.53
CA GLU A 117 13.95 6.70 8.95
C GLU A 117 13.61 5.67 7.88
N ILE A 118 13.21 4.48 8.31
CA ILE A 118 12.65 3.43 7.45
C ILE A 118 11.35 2.97 8.10
N THR A 119 10.27 3.07 7.35
CA THR A 119 8.96 2.58 7.77
C THR A 119 8.54 1.47 6.82
N ILE A 120 8.27 0.27 7.37
CA ILE A 120 7.78 -0.88 6.61
C ILE A 120 6.33 -1.13 7.02
N VAL A 121 5.44 -1.06 6.05
CA VAL A 121 4.00 -1.26 6.25
C VAL A 121 3.57 -2.54 5.57
N ARG A 122 2.94 -3.44 6.35
CA ARG A 122 2.22 -4.61 5.85
C ARG A 122 0.73 -4.27 5.80
N PRO A 123 0.03 -4.47 4.69
CA PRO A 123 -1.41 -4.27 4.63
C PRO A 123 -2.14 -5.18 5.62
N VAL A 124 -3.14 -4.64 6.27
CA VAL A 124 -3.81 -5.32 7.39
C VAL A 124 -4.82 -6.37 6.93
N ALA A 125 -5.44 -6.18 5.78
CA ALA A 125 -6.39 -7.15 5.21
C ALA A 125 -6.68 -6.85 3.74
N LYS A 126 -6.82 -7.89 2.93
CA LYS A 126 -7.50 -7.86 1.65
C LYS A 126 -8.94 -8.29 1.91
N LEU A 127 -9.88 -7.36 1.82
CA LEU A 127 -11.31 -7.60 2.00
C LEU A 127 -11.98 -7.67 0.64
N SER A 128 -12.90 -8.61 0.48
CA SER A 128 -13.80 -8.70 -0.66
C SER A 128 -15.04 -7.83 -0.42
N ILE A 129 -15.80 -7.54 -1.47
CA ILE A 129 -17.06 -6.79 -1.35
C ILE A 129 -18.07 -7.49 -0.43
N SER A 130 -18.03 -8.82 -0.35
CA SER A 130 -18.91 -9.63 0.49
C SER A 130 -18.59 -9.53 1.99
N ASP A 131 -17.37 -9.07 2.35
CA ASP A 131 -17.00 -8.86 3.75
C ASP A 131 -17.61 -7.57 4.32
N TYR A 132 -18.12 -6.71 3.43
CA TYR A 132 -18.86 -5.51 3.79
C TYR A 132 -20.37 -5.80 3.78
N GLU A 133 -21.07 -5.40 4.82
CA GLU A 133 -22.53 -5.45 4.87
C GLU A 133 -23.13 -4.28 4.07
N LEU A 134 -22.88 -4.23 2.76
CA LEU A 134 -23.38 -3.17 1.90
C LEU A 134 -24.85 -3.39 1.57
N ASP A 135 -25.61 -2.28 1.48
CA ASP A 135 -26.99 -2.30 1.02
C ASP A 135 -27.09 -2.84 -0.43
N GLU A 136 -28.01 -3.75 -0.69
CA GLU A 136 -28.21 -4.37 -2.02
C GLU A 136 -28.38 -3.32 -3.13
N ARG A 137 -29.02 -2.19 -2.82
CA ARG A 137 -29.19 -1.07 -3.77
C ARG A 137 -27.87 -0.42 -4.15
N LEU A 138 -26.86 -0.44 -3.25
CA LEU A 138 -25.52 0.06 -3.58
C LEU A 138 -24.82 -0.91 -4.54
N ILE A 139 -24.90 -2.20 -4.27
CA ILE A 139 -24.35 -3.24 -5.14
C ILE A 139 -25.01 -3.18 -6.52
N GLU A 140 -26.34 -3.05 -6.58
CA GLU A 140 -27.08 -2.89 -7.84
C GLU A 140 -26.64 -1.64 -8.61
N ARG A 141 -26.39 -0.52 -7.93
CA ARG A 141 -25.90 0.70 -8.57
C ARG A 141 -24.49 0.57 -9.11
N LEU A 142 -23.60 -0.13 -8.41
CA LEU A 142 -22.25 -0.44 -8.88
C LEU A 142 -22.32 -1.32 -10.15
N SER A 143 -23.25 -2.27 -10.17
CA SER A 143 -23.37 -3.25 -11.27
C SER A 143 -24.06 -2.66 -12.51
N ASN A 144 -25.11 -1.84 -12.35
CA ASN A 144 -26.02 -1.52 -13.43
C ASN A 144 -26.01 -0.07 -13.93
N HIS A 145 -25.37 0.85 -13.21
CA HIS A 145 -25.63 2.28 -13.47
C HIS A 145 -24.40 3.08 -13.90
N HIS A 146 -23.21 2.51 -13.95
CA HIS A 146 -21.95 3.18 -14.40
C HIS A 146 -21.83 4.64 -13.92
N ARG A 147 -22.25 4.92 -12.69
CA ARG A 147 -22.21 6.26 -12.10
C ARG A 147 -20.98 6.40 -11.22
N GLY A 148 -20.44 7.62 -11.17
CA GLY A 148 -19.34 7.91 -10.25
C GLY A 148 -19.72 7.67 -8.78
N VAL A 149 -18.78 7.12 -8.01
CA VAL A 149 -18.90 6.86 -6.57
C VAL A 149 -17.79 7.59 -5.84
N PHE A 150 -18.16 8.37 -4.82
CA PHE A 150 -17.21 8.98 -3.90
C PHE A 150 -17.16 8.21 -2.60
N ILE A 151 -15.95 7.79 -2.20
CA ILE A 151 -15.69 7.15 -0.90
C ILE A 151 -15.06 8.20 0.00
N CYS A 152 -15.80 8.67 1.00
CA CYS A 152 -15.39 9.70 1.93
C CYS A 152 -15.25 9.15 3.34
N GLY A 153 -14.26 9.64 4.08
CA GLY A 153 -14.08 9.23 5.47
C GLY A 153 -12.77 9.76 6.06
N ARG A 154 -12.61 9.59 7.36
CA ARG A 154 -11.41 9.99 8.11
C ARG A 154 -10.19 9.18 7.66
N PRO A 155 -8.96 9.67 7.82
CA PRO A 155 -7.76 8.85 7.63
C PRO A 155 -7.85 7.54 8.46
N GLY A 156 -7.47 6.42 7.86
CA GLY A 156 -7.54 5.10 8.50
C GLY A 156 -8.94 4.49 8.62
N SER A 157 -9.98 5.06 7.98
CA SER A 157 -11.35 4.50 8.01
C SER A 157 -11.61 3.38 7.01
N GLY A 158 -10.60 2.90 6.29
CA GLY A 158 -10.73 1.81 5.33
C GLY A 158 -11.19 2.21 3.92
N LYS A 159 -11.06 3.50 3.54
CA LYS A 159 -11.46 3.98 2.19
C LYS A 159 -10.74 3.22 1.08
N THR A 160 -9.42 3.14 1.16
CA THR A 160 -8.57 2.45 0.19
C THR A 160 -8.90 0.95 0.13
N THR A 161 -9.14 0.33 1.29
CA THR A 161 -9.55 -1.09 1.38
C THR A 161 -10.91 -1.33 0.72
N LEU A 162 -11.88 -0.40 0.91
CA LEU A 162 -13.18 -0.49 0.23
C LEU A 162 -13.05 -0.24 -1.27
N ALA A 163 -12.24 0.73 -1.69
CA ALA A 163 -11.99 0.99 -3.11
C ALA A 163 -11.36 -0.23 -3.79
N GLN A 164 -10.42 -0.90 -3.13
CA GLN A 164 -9.82 -2.14 -3.60
C GLN A 164 -10.86 -3.26 -3.74
N ALA A 165 -11.71 -3.47 -2.72
CA ALA A 165 -12.78 -4.47 -2.78
C ALA A 165 -13.77 -4.21 -3.93
N ILE A 166 -14.10 -2.94 -4.18
CA ILE A 166 -14.94 -2.54 -5.32
C ILE A 166 -14.22 -2.80 -6.63
N ALA A 167 -12.93 -2.46 -6.75
CA ALA A 167 -12.15 -2.71 -7.98
C ALA A 167 -12.15 -4.19 -8.35
N GLU A 168 -11.89 -5.05 -7.38
CA GLU A 168 -11.88 -6.50 -7.61
C GLU A 168 -13.26 -7.06 -7.92
N TYR A 169 -14.30 -6.55 -7.29
CA TYR A 169 -15.68 -6.93 -7.61
C TYR A 169 -16.06 -6.55 -9.06
N LEU A 170 -15.76 -5.34 -9.47
CA LEU A 170 -16.02 -4.87 -10.83
C LEU A 170 -15.28 -5.72 -11.88
N ASP A 171 -14.04 -6.07 -11.60
CA ASP A 171 -13.22 -6.86 -12.51
C ASP A 171 -13.58 -8.35 -12.48
N ASN A 172 -13.66 -8.98 -11.29
CA ASN A 172 -13.87 -10.40 -11.12
C ASN A 172 -15.31 -10.85 -11.38
N ASP A 173 -16.26 -10.14 -10.75
CA ASP A 173 -17.65 -10.58 -10.71
C ASP A 173 -18.45 -10.00 -11.88
N LEU A 174 -18.13 -8.79 -12.32
CA LEU A 174 -18.84 -8.15 -13.43
C LEU A 174 -18.07 -8.26 -14.76
N GLY A 175 -16.82 -8.70 -14.74
CA GLY A 175 -16.00 -8.87 -15.95
C GLY A 175 -15.70 -7.55 -16.67
N THR A 176 -15.62 -6.45 -15.95
CA THR A 176 -15.38 -5.11 -16.52
C THR A 176 -13.89 -4.76 -16.52
N MET A 177 -13.47 -3.91 -17.45
CA MET A 177 -12.10 -3.41 -17.50
C MET A 177 -11.90 -2.29 -16.50
N VAL A 178 -11.22 -2.60 -15.40
CA VAL A 178 -10.88 -1.64 -14.35
C VAL A 178 -9.44 -1.15 -14.51
N LYS A 179 -9.21 0.13 -14.34
CA LYS A 179 -7.88 0.75 -14.22
C LYS A 179 -7.85 1.61 -12.97
N THR A 180 -6.65 1.79 -12.39
CA THR A 180 -6.48 2.69 -11.27
C THR A 180 -5.49 3.78 -11.56
N MET A 181 -5.59 4.89 -10.86
CA MET A 181 -4.59 5.95 -10.82
C MET A 181 -4.32 6.31 -9.36
N GLU A 182 -3.09 6.12 -8.95
CA GLU A 182 -2.67 6.13 -7.56
C GLU A 182 -1.37 6.91 -7.36
N ALA A 183 -1.22 7.59 -6.25
CA ALA A 183 -0.01 8.33 -5.91
C ALA A 183 0.30 8.26 -4.41
N PRO A 184 1.09 7.28 -3.97
CA PRO A 184 1.70 6.14 -4.65
C PRO A 184 0.70 5.00 -4.94
N ARG A 185 1.10 3.99 -5.73
CA ARG A 185 0.28 2.80 -5.99
C ARG A 185 0.17 1.97 -4.71
N ASP A 186 -1.03 1.91 -4.17
CA ASP A 186 -1.34 1.38 -2.83
C ASP A 186 -2.26 0.18 -2.83
N LEU A 187 -3.07 0.08 -3.88
CA LEU A 187 -4.06 -0.97 -3.98
C LEU A 187 -3.39 -2.31 -4.32
N GLN A 188 -3.75 -3.34 -3.60
CA GLN A 188 -3.31 -4.70 -3.88
C GLN A 188 -4.35 -5.40 -4.75
N LEU A 189 -4.20 -5.26 -6.04
CA LEU A 189 -5.14 -5.73 -7.06
C LEU A 189 -4.59 -6.94 -7.80
N ALA A 190 -5.48 -7.66 -8.49
CA ALA A 190 -5.07 -8.72 -9.39
C ALA A 190 -4.20 -8.18 -10.54
N ASP A 191 -3.18 -8.93 -10.98
CA ASP A 191 -2.20 -8.52 -12.02
C ASP A 191 -2.81 -8.03 -13.33
N ARG A 192 -4.03 -8.44 -13.64
CA ARG A 192 -4.75 -8.00 -14.84
C ARG A 192 -5.32 -6.59 -14.75
N ILE A 193 -5.41 -6.01 -13.53
CA ILE A 193 -5.81 -4.62 -13.32
C ILE A 193 -4.56 -3.76 -13.41
N THR A 194 -4.47 -2.94 -14.45
CA THR A 194 -3.32 -2.03 -14.58
C THR A 194 -3.45 -0.85 -13.63
N GLN A 195 -2.43 -0.66 -12.81
CA GLN A 195 -2.29 0.44 -11.88
C GLN A 195 -1.36 1.50 -12.46
N TYR A 196 -1.81 2.74 -12.57
CA TYR A 196 -1.05 3.86 -13.10
C TYR A 196 -0.57 4.78 -11.98
N ALA A 197 0.71 5.11 -11.99
CA ALA A 197 1.23 6.25 -11.25
C ALA A 197 1.06 7.54 -12.07
N PRO A 198 0.90 8.72 -11.45
CA PRO A 198 0.81 9.98 -12.19
C PRO A 198 2.07 10.26 -13.01
N LEU A 199 1.91 10.41 -14.32
CA LEU A 199 3.00 10.74 -15.23
C LEU A 199 3.57 12.12 -14.86
N GLU A 200 4.85 12.16 -14.49
CA GLU A 200 5.51 13.39 -14.02
C GLU A 200 4.79 14.07 -12.82
N GLY A 201 3.99 13.31 -12.06
CA GLY A 201 3.16 13.83 -10.98
C GLY A 201 1.92 14.59 -11.45
N ASP A 202 1.54 14.47 -12.73
CA ASP A 202 0.39 15.11 -13.35
C ASP A 202 -0.75 14.12 -13.56
N LEU A 203 -1.83 14.29 -12.80
CA LEU A 203 -3.01 13.44 -12.85
C LEU A 203 -3.81 13.64 -14.15
N GLU A 204 -3.88 14.87 -14.66
CA GLU A 204 -4.63 15.20 -15.86
C GLU A 204 -4.03 14.52 -17.09
N LYS A 205 -2.72 14.64 -17.30
CA LYS A 205 -2.02 13.94 -18.38
C LYS A 205 -2.17 12.42 -18.29
N THR A 206 -2.15 11.89 -17.08
CA THR A 206 -2.31 10.45 -16.86
C THR A 206 -3.73 10.01 -17.19
N ALA A 207 -4.74 10.77 -16.77
CA ALA A 207 -6.13 10.50 -17.09
C ALA A 207 -6.39 10.50 -18.60
N GLU A 208 -5.83 11.46 -19.35
CA GLU A 208 -5.90 11.48 -20.82
C GLU A 208 -5.43 10.16 -21.44
N ILE A 209 -4.30 9.60 -20.95
CA ILE A 209 -3.75 8.34 -21.45
C ILE A 209 -4.65 7.16 -21.05
N ILE A 210 -5.14 7.14 -19.81
CA ILE A 210 -6.01 6.07 -19.32
C ILE A 210 -7.30 6.03 -20.14
N PHE A 211 -7.90 7.16 -20.48
CA PHE A 211 -9.13 7.20 -21.27
C PHE A 211 -8.94 6.73 -22.72
N LEU A 212 -7.72 6.78 -23.27
CA LEU A 212 -7.44 6.22 -24.60
C LEU A 212 -7.59 4.69 -24.64
N VAL A 213 -7.39 3.98 -23.54
CA VAL A 213 -7.58 2.52 -23.49
C VAL A 213 -9.03 2.12 -23.17
N ARG A 214 -9.92 3.08 -23.02
CA ARG A 214 -11.38 2.90 -22.85
C ARG A 214 -11.75 1.92 -21.73
N PRO A 215 -11.30 2.14 -20.50
CA PRO A 215 -11.73 1.32 -19.38
C PRO A 215 -13.22 1.53 -19.09
N ASP A 216 -13.88 0.52 -18.54
CA ASP A 216 -15.26 0.65 -18.05
C ASP A 216 -15.29 1.46 -16.75
N PHE A 217 -14.25 1.28 -15.90
CA PHE A 217 -14.09 2.01 -14.63
C PHE A 217 -12.66 2.49 -14.45
N VAL A 218 -12.54 3.69 -13.89
CA VAL A 218 -11.27 4.23 -13.40
C VAL A 218 -11.42 4.56 -11.91
N ILE A 219 -10.51 4.03 -11.11
CA ILE A 219 -10.44 4.32 -9.66
C ILE A 219 -9.31 5.31 -9.43
N PHE A 220 -9.65 6.45 -8.85
CA PHE A 220 -8.69 7.42 -8.34
C PHE A 220 -8.57 7.19 -6.83
N ASP A 221 -7.42 6.72 -6.37
CA ASP A 221 -7.26 6.39 -4.95
C ASP A 221 -7.37 7.62 -4.06
N GLU A 222 -6.80 8.74 -4.48
CA GLU A 222 -6.85 9.95 -3.68
C GLU A 222 -6.97 11.22 -4.52
N VAL A 223 -8.00 12.01 -4.22
CA VAL A 223 -8.23 13.34 -4.80
C VAL A 223 -7.92 14.38 -3.73
N ARG A 224 -6.79 15.08 -3.86
CA ARG A 224 -6.27 16.01 -2.83
C ARG A 224 -6.45 17.48 -3.18
N ARG A 225 -6.58 17.82 -4.45
CA ARG A 225 -6.57 19.21 -4.94
C ARG A 225 -7.79 19.47 -5.81
N ALA A 226 -8.27 20.73 -5.81
CA ALA A 226 -9.40 21.12 -6.65
C ALA A 226 -9.17 20.87 -8.15
N ARG A 227 -7.92 20.90 -8.60
CA ARG A 227 -7.54 20.58 -10.00
C ARG A 227 -7.52 19.10 -10.33
N ASP A 228 -7.65 18.22 -9.32
CA ASP A 228 -7.69 16.76 -9.50
C ASP A 228 -9.14 16.30 -9.81
N PHE A 229 -10.10 17.23 -9.80
CA PHE A 229 -11.47 17.05 -10.26
C PHE A 229 -11.57 17.54 -11.71
#